data_20e6319e46bab0d7b4da13e34f412e00
#
_entry.id   20e6319e46bab0d7b4da13e34f412e00
#
_cell.length_a   1.000
_cell.length_b   1.000
_cell.length_c   1.000
_cell.angle_alpha   90.00
_cell.angle_beta   90.00
_cell.angle_gamma   90.00
#
_symmetry.space_group_name_H-M   'P 1'
#
loop_
_entity.id
_entity.type
_entity.pdbx_description
1 polymer ?
#
loop_
_entity_poly.entity_id
_entity_poly.type
_entity_poly.pdbx_seq_one_letter_code
_entity_poly.pdbx_strand_id
1 'polypeptide(L)'
;RGLLEVRCTHIRLPSGRPRPEDGRRVGFVFSLAEEVGRIALEEGAPKLCGGHVAHWHEWTDPEYYPFWDETLPLSGEEGYFQLRMYFSQWVRVINKNGWHKRMTQALADEPQVHNAVGYRMLAAVCRKFLPGVPILDAVETTNLGGGVDVWVPKLDTWEKHEQAFRRLQAAGEEMWFYTCAFPAGRA
;
A
#
# COMPACT_ATOMS: atom_id res chain seq x y z
N ARG A 1 -3.76 -19.89 10.43
CA ARG A 1 -3.41 -20.14 11.85
C ARG A 1 -1.91 -20.14 12.06
N GLY A 2 -1.12 -20.88 11.26
CA GLY A 2 0.34 -20.94 11.43
C GLY A 2 1.05 -19.57 11.40
N LEU A 3 0.59 -18.60 10.59
CA LEU A 3 1.17 -17.26 10.57
C LEU A 3 0.96 -16.49 11.89
N LEU A 4 -0.13 -16.72 12.58
CA LEU A 4 -0.41 -16.08 13.87
C LEU A 4 0.40 -16.72 15.01
N GLU A 5 0.74 -18.01 14.90
CA GLU A 5 1.64 -18.69 15.83
C GLU A 5 3.05 -18.12 15.80
N VAL A 6 3.50 -17.57 14.65
CA VAL A 6 4.78 -16.84 14.51
C VAL A 6 4.63 -15.32 14.72
N ARG A 7 3.53 -14.87 15.36
CA ARG A 7 3.25 -13.47 15.70
C ARG A 7 3.16 -12.52 14.51
N CYS A 8 2.59 -12.99 13.37
CA CYS A 8 2.25 -12.10 12.28
C CYS A 8 1.21 -11.07 12.73
N THR A 9 1.52 -9.80 12.65
CA THR A 9 0.67 -8.71 13.15
C THR A 9 -0.23 -8.10 12.08
N HIS A 10 0.14 -8.22 10.81
CA HIS A 10 -0.60 -7.66 9.68
C HIS A 10 -0.84 -8.73 8.62
N ILE A 11 -2.09 -8.88 8.22
CA ILE A 11 -2.46 -9.75 7.10
C ILE A 11 -2.78 -8.87 5.91
N ARG A 12 -2.04 -9.04 4.82
CA ARG A 12 -2.28 -8.31 3.56
C ARG A 12 -3.53 -8.86 2.88
N LEU A 13 -4.45 -7.97 2.59
CA LEU A 13 -5.67 -8.27 1.84
C LEU A 13 -5.40 -8.18 0.33
N PRO A 14 -6.04 -9.02 -0.47
CA PRO A 14 -6.04 -8.85 -1.92
C PRO A 14 -6.63 -7.51 -2.34
N SER A 15 -6.09 -6.90 -3.39
CA SER A 15 -6.66 -5.69 -3.99
C SER A 15 -7.98 -5.99 -4.68
N GLY A 16 -8.84 -4.99 -4.78
CA GLY A 16 -10.09 -5.08 -5.52
C GLY A 16 -9.82 -5.32 -7.01
N ARG A 17 -10.64 -6.16 -7.64
CA ARG A 17 -10.58 -6.44 -9.08
C ARG A 17 -11.66 -5.66 -9.81
N PRO A 18 -11.39 -5.12 -11.02
CA PRO A 18 -12.41 -4.44 -11.79
C PRO A 18 -13.51 -5.43 -12.19
N ARG A 19 -14.75 -4.93 -12.23
CA ARG A 19 -15.85 -5.64 -12.90
C ARG A 19 -15.85 -5.24 -14.36
N PRO A 20 -16.04 -6.18 -15.28
CA PRO A 20 -16.43 -5.82 -16.63
C PRO A 20 -17.85 -5.23 -16.56
N GLU A 21 -17.95 -3.90 -16.67
CA GLU A 21 -19.25 -3.23 -16.78
C GLU A 21 -19.36 -2.62 -18.16
N ASP A 22 -20.58 -2.72 -18.74
CA ASP A 22 -20.94 -1.98 -19.97
C ASP A 22 -20.99 -0.49 -19.64
N GLY A 23 -20.01 0.27 -20.12
CA GLY A 23 -19.97 1.74 -20.01
C GLY A 23 -18.95 2.30 -19.05
N ARG A 24 -18.94 3.63 -18.91
CA ARG A 24 -17.92 4.48 -18.26
C ARG A 24 -17.75 4.35 -16.74
N ARG A 25 -18.38 3.39 -16.08
CA ARG A 25 -18.26 3.21 -14.62
C ARG A 25 -17.41 2.00 -14.30
N VAL A 26 -16.24 2.24 -13.70
CA VAL A 26 -15.40 1.16 -13.20
C VAL A 26 -15.94 0.71 -11.84
N GLY A 27 -16.55 -0.47 -11.81
CA GLY A 27 -16.90 -1.14 -10.56
C GLY A 27 -15.76 -2.04 -10.09
N PHE A 28 -15.62 -2.23 -8.78
CA PHE A 28 -14.63 -3.14 -8.19
C PHE A 28 -15.28 -4.21 -7.33
N VAL A 29 -14.70 -5.41 -7.34
CA VAL A 29 -15.09 -6.55 -6.53
C VAL A 29 -14.07 -6.76 -5.43
N PHE A 30 -14.52 -6.76 -4.18
CA PHE A 30 -13.68 -6.95 -3.00
C PHE A 30 -14.04 -8.24 -2.22
N SER A 31 -14.82 -9.15 -2.81
CA SER A 31 -15.29 -10.37 -2.13
C SER A 31 -14.15 -11.21 -1.56
N LEU A 32 -13.04 -11.36 -2.31
CA LEU A 32 -11.88 -12.09 -1.81
C LEU A 32 -11.20 -11.36 -0.64
N ALA A 33 -11.10 -10.03 -0.68
CA ALA A 33 -10.57 -9.26 0.43
C ALA A 33 -11.47 -9.37 1.67
N GLU A 34 -12.80 -9.36 1.49
CA GLU A 34 -13.76 -9.56 2.57
C GLU A 34 -13.63 -10.95 3.20
N GLU A 35 -13.49 -11.99 2.40
CA GLU A 35 -13.32 -13.37 2.86
C GLU A 35 -12.01 -13.54 3.64
N VAL A 36 -10.88 -13.10 3.06
CA VAL A 36 -9.56 -13.17 3.71
C VAL A 36 -9.54 -12.36 5.00
N GLY A 37 -10.10 -11.14 4.99
CA GLY A 37 -10.17 -10.29 6.17
C GLY A 37 -11.01 -10.90 7.30
N ARG A 38 -12.15 -11.47 6.96
CA ARG A 38 -13.00 -12.18 7.92
C ARG A 38 -12.25 -13.35 8.57
N ILE A 39 -11.66 -14.24 7.75
CA ILE A 39 -10.91 -15.39 8.25
C ILE A 39 -9.72 -14.93 9.12
N ALA A 40 -8.97 -13.93 8.67
CA ALA A 40 -7.82 -13.40 9.42
C ALA A 40 -8.23 -12.91 10.81
N LEU A 41 -9.33 -12.15 10.90
CA LEU A 41 -9.82 -11.62 12.18
C LEU A 41 -10.43 -12.71 13.09
N GLU A 42 -11.13 -13.70 12.53
CA GLU A 42 -11.62 -14.86 13.25
C GLU A 42 -10.48 -15.71 13.84
N GLU A 43 -9.36 -15.82 13.12
CA GLU A 43 -8.15 -16.48 13.58
C GLU A 43 -7.28 -15.60 14.52
N GLY A 44 -7.71 -14.38 14.82
CA GLY A 44 -7.09 -13.50 15.82
C GLY A 44 -6.06 -12.52 15.27
N ALA A 45 -6.00 -12.26 13.96
CA ALA A 45 -5.11 -11.24 13.40
C ALA A 45 -5.41 -9.85 13.99
N PRO A 46 -4.43 -9.12 14.54
CA PRO A 46 -4.69 -7.83 15.14
C PRO A 46 -4.95 -6.72 14.12
N LYS A 47 -4.33 -6.80 12.93
CA LYS A 47 -4.39 -5.79 11.87
C LYS A 47 -4.56 -6.41 10.49
N LEU A 48 -5.18 -5.63 9.60
CA LEU A 48 -5.29 -5.91 8.18
C LEU A 48 -4.54 -4.83 7.39
N CYS A 49 -3.89 -5.20 6.30
CA CYS A 49 -3.24 -4.27 5.39
C CYS A 49 -3.92 -4.35 4.02
N GLY A 50 -4.49 -3.26 3.54
CA GLY A 50 -5.01 -3.19 2.17
C GLY A 50 -3.90 -3.45 1.16
N GLY A 51 -4.20 -4.19 0.10
CA GLY A 51 -3.24 -4.51 -0.95
C GLY A 51 -2.80 -3.28 -1.73
N HIS A 52 -1.67 -3.38 -2.44
CA HIS A 52 -1.23 -2.35 -3.36
C HIS A 52 -2.31 -2.03 -4.40
N VAL A 53 -2.38 -0.79 -4.81
CA VAL A 53 -3.34 -0.31 -5.82
C VAL A 53 -2.66 0.09 -7.12
N ALA A 54 -1.34 0.31 -7.06
CA ALA A 54 -0.54 0.77 -8.17
C ALA A 54 0.80 0.04 -8.25
N HIS A 55 1.39 0.07 -9.44
CA HIS A 55 2.73 -0.41 -9.72
C HIS A 55 3.41 0.51 -10.75
N TRP A 56 4.67 0.28 -11.04
CA TRP A 56 5.48 0.88 -12.10
C TRP A 56 5.98 -0.26 -13.01
N HIS A 57 6.30 0.04 -14.27
CA HIS A 57 6.74 -1.00 -15.23
C HIS A 57 8.23 -1.32 -15.07
N GLU A 58 9.05 -0.29 -14.88
CA GLU A 58 10.49 -0.42 -14.71
C GLU A 58 11.00 0.40 -13.53
N TRP A 59 12.13 0.02 -12.96
CA TRP A 59 12.73 0.68 -11.79
C TRP A 59 12.96 2.19 -11.96
N THR A 60 13.08 2.68 -13.18
CA THR A 60 13.28 4.09 -13.51
C THR A 60 12.02 4.80 -13.96
N ASP A 61 10.88 4.13 -13.93
CA ASP A 61 9.62 4.70 -14.38
C ASP A 61 9.15 5.80 -13.41
N PRO A 62 8.93 7.04 -13.89
CA PRO A 62 8.43 8.11 -13.05
C PRO A 62 6.93 8.02 -12.79
N GLU A 63 6.22 7.17 -13.52
CA GLU A 63 4.76 7.06 -13.52
C GLU A 63 4.29 5.82 -12.75
N TYR A 64 3.07 5.89 -12.24
CA TYR A 64 2.36 4.75 -11.66
C TYR A 64 1.16 4.38 -12.52
N TYR A 65 0.88 3.08 -12.55
CA TYR A 65 -0.24 2.48 -13.26
C TYR A 65 -1.06 1.65 -12.28
N PRO A 66 -2.39 1.59 -12.40
CA PRO A 66 -3.19 0.75 -11.52
C PRO A 66 -3.03 -0.73 -11.90
N PHE A 67 -3.09 -1.61 -10.93
CA PHE A 67 -3.01 -3.06 -11.18
C PHE A 67 -4.10 -3.64 -12.10
N TRP A 68 -5.13 -2.86 -12.39
CA TRP A 68 -6.23 -3.30 -13.25
C TRP A 68 -6.17 -2.73 -14.68
N ASP A 69 -5.26 -1.79 -14.96
CA ASP A 69 -5.03 -1.25 -16.30
C ASP A 69 -3.60 -0.69 -16.41
N GLU A 70 -2.71 -1.52 -16.90
CA GLU A 70 -1.28 -1.21 -17.06
C GLU A 70 -1.00 -0.12 -18.11
N THR A 71 -1.99 0.27 -18.91
CA THR A 71 -1.84 1.30 -19.95
C THR A 71 -2.26 2.69 -19.48
N LEU A 72 -2.83 2.80 -18.28
CA LEU A 72 -3.43 4.01 -17.75
C LEU A 72 -2.52 4.71 -16.74
N PRO A 73 -1.86 5.82 -17.09
CA PRO A 73 -1.09 6.59 -16.12
C PRO A 73 -2.00 7.19 -15.02
N LEU A 74 -1.62 6.99 -13.76
CA LEU A 74 -2.40 7.50 -12.63
C LEU A 74 -2.30 9.01 -12.42
N SER A 75 -1.32 9.67 -13.02
CA SER A 75 -1.20 11.14 -13.04
C SER A 75 -2.23 11.82 -13.96
N GLY A 76 -2.83 11.06 -14.89
CA GLY A 76 -3.85 11.56 -15.81
C GLY A 76 -5.24 11.68 -15.17
N GLU A 77 -6.15 12.43 -15.84
CA GLU A 77 -7.51 12.66 -15.36
C GLU A 77 -8.29 11.34 -15.18
N GLU A 78 -8.22 10.44 -16.15
CA GLU A 78 -8.90 9.15 -16.10
C GLU A 78 -8.30 8.26 -14.99
N GLY A 79 -6.97 8.24 -14.84
CA GLY A 79 -6.29 7.51 -13.76
C GLY A 79 -6.73 8.00 -12.39
N TYR A 80 -6.79 9.31 -12.19
CA TYR A 80 -7.32 9.91 -10.97
C TYR A 80 -8.79 9.52 -10.73
N PHE A 81 -9.61 9.53 -11.77
CA PHE A 81 -11.02 9.14 -11.67
C PHE A 81 -11.17 7.68 -11.22
N GLN A 82 -10.40 6.77 -11.80
CA GLN A 82 -10.43 5.35 -11.45
C GLN A 82 -9.92 5.10 -10.02
N LEU A 83 -8.87 5.78 -9.58
CA LEU A 83 -8.43 5.74 -8.18
C LEU A 83 -9.54 6.19 -7.21
N ARG A 84 -10.23 7.27 -7.54
CA ARG A 84 -11.38 7.74 -6.76
C ARG A 84 -12.48 6.67 -6.68
N MET A 85 -12.79 6.03 -7.80
CA MET A 85 -13.79 4.97 -7.86
C MET A 85 -13.37 3.77 -7.01
N TYR A 86 -12.09 3.37 -7.08
CA TYR A 86 -11.54 2.31 -6.25
C TYR A 86 -11.69 2.63 -4.76
N PHE A 87 -11.12 3.72 -4.29
CA PHE A 87 -11.13 4.07 -2.88
C PHE A 87 -12.52 4.38 -2.34
N SER A 88 -13.41 4.98 -3.15
CA SER A 88 -14.80 5.22 -2.74
C SER A 88 -15.59 3.92 -2.50
N GLN A 89 -15.26 2.85 -3.24
CA GLN A 89 -15.86 1.53 -3.04
C GLN A 89 -15.15 0.77 -1.92
N TRP A 90 -13.82 0.85 -1.84
CA TRP A 90 -13.03 0.22 -0.80
C TRP A 90 -13.41 0.71 0.60
N VAL A 91 -13.57 2.02 0.81
CA VAL A 91 -14.02 2.56 2.10
C VAL A 91 -15.39 2.03 2.53
N ARG A 92 -16.28 1.77 1.59
CA ARG A 92 -17.60 1.16 1.91
C ARG A 92 -17.43 -0.26 2.44
N VAL A 93 -16.51 -1.04 1.86
CA VAL A 93 -16.19 -2.40 2.32
C VAL A 93 -15.60 -2.35 3.73
N ILE A 94 -14.62 -1.47 3.96
CA ILE A 94 -14.00 -1.27 5.28
C ILE A 94 -15.05 -0.91 6.34
N ASN A 95 -15.93 0.04 6.02
CA ASN A 95 -16.97 0.50 6.95
C ASN A 95 -18.05 -0.58 7.21
N LYS A 96 -18.50 -1.27 6.16
CA LYS A 96 -19.46 -2.39 6.26
C LYS A 96 -18.95 -3.46 7.22
N ASN A 97 -17.66 -3.75 7.20
CA ASN A 97 -17.03 -4.79 8.01
C ASN A 97 -16.46 -4.26 9.36
N GLY A 98 -16.57 -2.97 9.65
CA GLY A 98 -16.04 -2.38 10.88
C GLY A 98 -14.52 -2.40 11.03
N TRP A 99 -13.77 -2.45 9.92
CA TRP A 99 -12.33 -2.67 9.92
C TRP A 99 -11.48 -1.42 10.14
N HIS A 100 -12.04 -0.23 10.06
CA HIS A 100 -11.29 1.04 10.00
C HIS A 100 -10.16 1.16 11.03
N LYS A 101 -10.42 0.81 12.30
CA LYS A 101 -9.42 0.87 13.38
C LYS A 101 -8.34 -0.22 13.31
N ARG A 102 -8.53 -1.21 12.46
CA ARG A 102 -7.61 -2.34 12.28
C ARG A 102 -6.86 -2.29 10.96
N MET A 103 -7.12 -1.26 10.13
CA MET A 103 -6.53 -1.13 8.80
C MET A 103 -5.22 -0.35 8.81
N THR A 104 -4.30 -0.80 7.99
CA THR A 104 -3.28 -0.02 7.29
C THR A 104 -3.53 -0.15 5.78
N GLN A 105 -2.95 0.72 4.97
CA GLN A 105 -3.11 0.67 3.52
C GLN A 105 -1.74 0.71 2.83
N ALA A 106 -1.47 -0.25 1.96
CA ALA A 106 -0.35 -0.21 1.03
C ALA A 106 -0.79 0.43 -0.30
N LEU A 107 0.08 1.19 -0.94
CA LEU A 107 -0.24 1.88 -2.19
C LEU A 107 0.52 1.31 -3.38
N ALA A 108 1.85 1.27 -3.30
CA ALA A 108 2.71 0.74 -4.33
C ALA A 108 4.02 0.23 -3.71
N ASP A 109 4.57 -0.83 -4.28
CA ASP A 109 5.78 -1.45 -3.76
C ASP A 109 7.03 -0.60 -4.07
N GLU A 110 7.91 -0.46 -3.10
CA GLU A 110 9.25 0.12 -3.23
C GLU A 110 9.32 1.43 -4.04
N PRO A 111 8.58 2.51 -3.68
CA PRO A 111 8.69 3.79 -4.35
C PRO A 111 10.12 4.31 -4.37
N GLN A 112 10.50 4.86 -5.53
CA GLN A 112 11.84 5.37 -5.84
C GLN A 112 11.86 6.91 -5.83
N VAL A 113 13.08 7.49 -5.88
CA VAL A 113 13.23 8.95 -5.88
C VAL A 113 12.54 9.62 -7.08
N HIS A 114 12.56 8.97 -8.25
CA HIS A 114 12.02 9.53 -9.50
C HIS A 114 10.49 9.43 -9.61
N ASN A 115 9.86 8.50 -8.91
CA ASN A 115 8.40 8.38 -8.85
C ASN A 115 7.78 8.86 -7.51
N ALA A 116 8.59 9.47 -6.64
CA ALA A 116 8.15 9.95 -5.33
C ALA A 116 7.00 10.97 -5.40
N VAL A 117 6.92 11.79 -6.45
CA VAL A 117 5.83 12.74 -6.64
C VAL A 117 4.52 12.02 -6.93
N GLY A 118 4.54 11.04 -7.84
CA GLY A 118 3.39 10.17 -8.14
C GLY A 118 2.92 9.42 -6.89
N TYR A 119 3.85 8.87 -6.10
CA TYR A 119 3.51 8.20 -4.84
C TYR A 119 2.78 9.13 -3.86
N ARG A 120 3.28 10.37 -3.67
CA ARG A 120 2.60 11.35 -2.79
C ARG A 120 1.21 11.72 -3.31
N MET A 121 1.01 11.76 -4.63
CA MET A 121 -0.32 11.96 -5.22
C MET A 121 -1.26 10.77 -4.89
N LEU A 122 -0.79 9.51 -5.03
CA LEU A 122 -1.54 8.33 -4.62
C LEU A 122 -1.92 8.40 -3.14
N ALA A 123 -0.98 8.77 -2.28
CA ALA A 123 -1.21 8.93 -0.85
C ALA A 123 -2.26 10.01 -0.54
N ALA A 124 -2.21 11.14 -1.23
CA ALA A 124 -3.20 12.21 -1.07
C ALA A 124 -4.61 11.76 -1.46
N VAL A 125 -4.74 11.01 -2.55
CA VAL A 125 -6.03 10.42 -2.96
C VAL A 125 -6.51 9.39 -1.92
N CYS A 126 -5.63 8.49 -1.48
CA CYS A 126 -5.96 7.50 -0.43
C CYS A 126 -6.47 8.19 0.84
N ARG A 127 -5.73 9.17 1.38
CA ARG A 127 -6.10 9.89 2.61
C ARG A 127 -7.44 10.60 2.53
N LYS A 128 -7.85 11.03 1.34
CA LYS A 128 -9.16 11.65 1.10
C LYS A 128 -10.32 10.69 1.41
N PHE A 129 -10.15 9.40 1.14
CA PHE A 129 -11.19 8.38 1.31
C PHE A 129 -11.01 7.55 2.59
N LEU A 130 -9.79 7.42 3.07
CA LEU A 130 -9.41 6.64 4.24
C LEU A 130 -8.73 7.51 5.30
N PRO A 131 -9.39 8.59 5.79
CA PRO A 131 -8.80 9.46 6.79
C PRO A 131 -8.48 8.68 8.06
N GLY A 132 -7.25 8.84 8.57
CA GLY A 132 -6.80 8.17 9.79
C GLY A 132 -6.41 6.69 9.62
N VAL A 133 -6.46 6.14 8.41
CA VAL A 133 -5.86 4.82 8.09
C VAL A 133 -4.40 5.06 7.73
N PRO A 134 -3.43 4.50 8.50
CA PRO A 134 -2.01 4.68 8.20
C PRO A 134 -1.62 4.06 6.86
N ILE A 135 -0.78 4.76 6.10
CA ILE A 135 -0.15 4.25 4.88
C ILE A 135 1.16 3.57 5.26
N LEU A 136 1.30 2.30 4.89
CA LEU A 136 2.44 1.44 5.18
C LEU A 136 2.96 0.84 3.87
N ASP A 137 4.20 1.18 3.47
CA ASP A 137 4.83 0.57 2.30
C ASP A 137 6.33 0.31 2.48
N ALA A 138 6.83 -0.69 1.77
CA ALA A 138 8.25 -0.86 1.53
C ALA A 138 8.78 0.36 0.77
N VAL A 139 9.96 0.88 1.13
CA VAL A 139 10.47 2.14 0.58
C VAL A 139 11.94 2.05 0.20
N GLU A 140 12.30 2.58 -0.95
CA GLU A 140 13.69 2.69 -1.45
C GLU A 140 14.24 4.13 -1.39
N THR A 141 13.44 5.08 -0.93
CA THR A 141 13.83 6.50 -0.81
C THR A 141 13.22 7.15 0.43
N THR A 142 13.88 8.18 0.94
CA THR A 142 13.36 9.03 2.01
C THR A 142 12.56 10.24 1.50
N ASN A 143 12.42 10.39 0.17
CA ASN A 143 11.75 11.55 -0.45
C ASN A 143 10.22 11.39 -0.55
N LEU A 144 9.60 10.73 0.44
CA LEU A 144 8.18 10.42 0.46
C LEU A 144 7.39 11.20 1.53
N GLY A 145 7.98 12.26 2.09
CA GLY A 145 7.37 13.02 3.18
C GLY A 145 5.90 13.36 2.95
N GLY A 146 5.04 13.01 3.93
CA GLY A 146 3.58 13.10 3.87
C GLY A 146 2.89 11.99 3.08
N GLY A 147 3.63 11.11 2.41
CA GLY A 147 3.08 9.97 1.66
C GLY A 147 3.00 8.67 2.46
N VAL A 148 3.86 8.51 3.45
CA VAL A 148 3.98 7.28 4.25
C VAL A 148 3.83 7.62 5.72
N ASP A 149 3.18 6.78 6.51
CA ASP A 149 3.08 6.88 7.97
C ASP A 149 3.96 5.82 8.65
N VAL A 150 4.04 4.62 8.06
CA VAL A 150 4.89 3.53 8.53
C VAL A 150 5.89 3.20 7.42
N TRP A 151 7.13 3.65 7.61
CA TRP A 151 8.23 3.47 6.67
C TRP A 151 8.83 2.08 6.83
N VAL A 152 8.96 1.33 5.73
CA VAL A 152 9.52 -0.02 5.77
C VAL A 152 10.70 -0.13 4.80
N PRO A 153 11.87 0.50 5.10
CA PRO A 153 13.06 0.34 4.28
C PRO A 153 13.60 -1.09 4.34
N LYS A 154 14.15 -1.57 3.21
CA LYS A 154 15.00 -2.73 3.19
C LYS A 154 16.29 -2.43 3.98
N LEU A 155 16.90 -3.43 4.63
CA LEU A 155 18.07 -3.18 5.48
C LEU A 155 19.23 -2.53 4.73
N ASP A 156 19.51 -2.91 3.48
CA ASP A 156 20.56 -2.28 2.68
C ASP A 156 20.21 -0.85 2.24
N THR A 157 18.94 -0.54 2.03
CA THR A 157 18.45 0.82 1.78
C THR A 157 18.57 1.67 3.04
N TRP A 158 18.26 1.09 4.21
CA TRP A 158 18.51 1.75 5.49
C TRP A 158 19.99 2.11 5.66
N GLU A 159 20.90 1.15 5.45
CA GLU A 159 22.35 1.38 5.57
C GLU A 159 22.84 2.51 4.66
N LYS A 160 22.35 2.56 3.41
CA LYS A 160 22.70 3.62 2.45
C LYS A 160 22.21 5.01 2.86
N HIS A 161 21.07 5.08 3.55
CA HIS A 161 20.38 6.33 3.88
C HIS A 161 20.15 6.51 5.39
N GLU A 162 20.94 5.84 6.22
CA GLU A 162 20.77 5.77 7.69
C GLU A 162 20.52 7.14 8.32
N GLN A 163 21.33 8.14 7.99
CA GLN A 163 21.21 9.46 8.58
C GLN A 163 19.85 10.13 8.28
N ALA A 164 19.32 9.93 7.07
CA ALA A 164 18.04 10.48 6.66
C ALA A 164 16.89 9.75 7.38
N PHE A 165 16.93 8.43 7.46
CA PHE A 165 15.91 7.65 8.19
C PHE A 165 15.94 7.94 9.69
N ARG A 166 17.12 8.12 10.31
CA ARG A 166 17.21 8.52 11.72
C ARG A 166 16.62 9.90 11.99
N ARG A 167 16.71 10.84 11.04
CA ARG A 167 16.03 12.14 11.14
C ARG A 167 14.51 11.99 11.10
N LEU A 168 13.99 11.12 10.24
CA LEU A 168 12.56 10.81 10.19
C LEU A 168 12.09 10.19 11.51
N GLN A 169 12.80 9.21 12.06
CA GLN A 169 12.51 8.64 13.38
C GLN A 169 12.52 9.71 14.49
N ALA A 170 13.51 10.59 14.48
CA ALA A 170 13.60 11.69 15.47
C ALA A 170 12.45 12.70 15.33
N ALA A 171 11.86 12.81 14.12
CA ALA A 171 10.66 13.60 13.88
C ALA A 171 9.37 12.90 14.28
N GLY A 172 9.42 11.62 14.72
CA GLY A 172 8.27 10.86 15.19
C GLY A 172 7.69 9.90 14.14
N GLU A 173 8.35 9.74 12.99
CA GLU A 173 7.90 8.78 11.96
C GLU A 173 8.11 7.34 12.45
N GLU A 174 7.13 6.46 12.20
CA GLU A 174 7.21 5.05 12.54
C GLU A 174 8.06 4.30 11.52
N MET A 175 8.99 3.46 12.01
CA MET A 175 9.98 2.78 11.18
C MET A 175 9.98 1.28 11.46
N TRP A 176 9.74 0.50 10.40
CA TRP A 176 9.89 -0.96 10.39
C TRP A 176 10.98 -1.33 9.40
N PHE A 177 11.27 -2.61 9.26
CA PHE A 177 12.32 -3.10 8.36
C PHE A 177 11.87 -4.38 7.69
N TYR A 178 12.36 -4.60 6.47
CA TYR A 178 12.22 -5.89 5.83
C TYR A 178 13.55 -6.34 5.21
N THR A 179 13.62 -7.62 4.91
CA THR A 179 14.70 -8.23 4.14
C THR A 179 14.06 -9.01 2.99
N CYS A 180 14.60 -8.86 1.79
CA CYS A 180 14.31 -9.75 0.69
C CYS A 180 15.61 -10.15 0.01
N ALA A 181 15.70 -11.38 -0.50
CA ALA A 181 16.88 -11.95 -1.12
C ALA A 181 18.17 -11.95 -0.26
N PHE A 182 18.07 -11.72 1.06
CA PHE A 182 19.20 -11.72 1.99
C PHE A 182 18.90 -12.55 3.25
N PRO A 183 19.94 -13.13 3.89
CA PRO A 183 21.29 -13.15 3.38
C PRO A 183 21.39 -14.05 2.16
N ALA A 184 21.96 -13.54 1.05
CA ALA A 184 22.44 -14.41 0.00
C ALA A 184 23.54 -15.25 0.65
N GLY A 185 23.25 -16.52 0.92
CA GLY A 185 24.19 -17.41 1.56
C GLY A 185 25.50 -17.40 0.78
N ARG A 186 26.57 -16.91 1.41
CA ARG A 186 27.90 -17.31 0.97
C ARG A 186 28.05 -18.74 1.45
N ALA A 187 27.96 -19.68 0.51
CA ALA A 187 28.43 -21.04 0.72
C ALA A 187 29.91 -21.02 1.02
#